data_b4707aef224aeab7352ad9f4b6ecaa50
#
_entry.id   b4707aef224aeab7352ad9f4b6ecaa50
#
_cell.length_a   1.000
_cell.length_b   1.000
_cell.length_c   1.000
_cell.angle_alpha   90.00
_cell.angle_beta   90.00
_cell.angle_gamma   90.00
#
_symmetry.space_group_name_H-M   'P 1'
#
loop_
_entity.id
_entity.type
_entity.pdbx_description
1 polymer ?
#
loop_
_entity_poly.entity_id
_entity_poly.type
_entity_poly.pdbx_seq_one_letter_code
_entity_poly.pdbx_strand_id
1 'polypeptide(L)'
;PILAEQGIDLQIHEYSDYVVPNTAVEDGDEDANYFQHVPYLDDFNTTRGTHLVSVTGVHIEPMGIYAGKSDSLDNLPDGASVAVPNDATNEGRALLLLEAQGLIKLADDSNLSSTPKDIVENPKNLTFTEVEAATVPTIVTEVDIAVINSNYALGAGLNPVEDALALESSDSPYVNVLVCKEGNENNAAIQALAEALHSDAVKNYIAENFDGAVIAVD
;
A
#
# COMPACT_ATOMS: atom_id res chain seq x y z
N PRO A 1 24.10 -0.66 -8.23
CA PRO A 1 25.22 -0.04 -8.98
C PRO A 1 25.48 1.40 -8.52
N ILE A 2 24.46 2.31 -8.49
CA ILE A 2 24.58 3.73 -8.18
C ILE A 2 25.30 3.98 -6.83
N LEU A 3 24.86 3.30 -5.78
CA LEU A 3 25.45 3.44 -4.44
C LEU A 3 26.87 2.85 -4.34
N ALA A 4 27.13 1.75 -5.06
CA ALA A 4 28.44 1.13 -5.09
C ALA A 4 29.52 2.06 -5.69
N GLU A 5 29.18 2.91 -6.65
CA GLU A 5 30.07 3.94 -7.22
C GLU A 5 30.44 5.00 -6.19
N GLN A 6 29.64 5.17 -5.14
CA GLN A 6 29.88 6.05 -4.00
C GLN A 6 30.54 5.33 -2.81
N GLY A 7 30.89 4.03 -2.97
CA GLY A 7 31.49 3.22 -1.92
C GLY A 7 30.50 2.76 -0.84
N ILE A 8 29.20 2.80 -1.12
CA ILE A 8 28.15 2.33 -0.24
C ILE A 8 27.72 0.92 -0.67
N ASP A 9 27.81 -0.03 0.26
CA ASP A 9 27.32 -1.41 0.09
C ASP A 9 25.86 -1.48 0.56
N LEU A 10 24.93 -1.56 -0.39
CA LEU A 10 23.50 -1.71 -0.10
C LEU A 10 23.18 -3.19 0.07
N GLN A 11 22.75 -3.57 1.26
CA GLN A 11 22.20 -4.88 1.55
C GLN A 11 20.67 -4.75 1.60
N ILE A 12 19.96 -5.65 0.93
CA ILE A 12 18.49 -5.64 0.84
C ILE A 12 17.98 -6.89 1.53
N HIS A 13 17.14 -6.68 2.55
CA HIS A 13 16.41 -7.73 3.22
C HIS A 13 14.93 -7.62 2.88
N GLU A 14 14.32 -8.73 2.44
CA GLU A 14 12.91 -8.78 2.07
C GLU A 14 12.08 -9.34 3.22
N TYR A 15 10.94 -8.70 3.47
CA TYR A 15 9.97 -9.10 4.48
C TYR A 15 8.61 -9.36 3.84
N SER A 16 7.84 -10.28 4.42
CA SER A 16 6.54 -10.72 3.87
C SER A 16 5.33 -10.00 4.46
N ASP A 17 5.54 -9.10 5.44
CA ASP A 17 4.51 -8.35 6.15
C ASP A 17 4.88 -6.87 6.30
N TYR A 18 3.95 -6.06 6.84
CA TYR A 18 4.15 -4.63 7.02
C TYR A 18 4.59 -4.22 8.44
N VAL A 19 4.73 -5.17 9.37
CA VAL A 19 5.09 -4.87 10.77
C VAL A 19 6.59 -4.98 10.99
N VAL A 20 7.18 -6.08 10.53
CA VAL A 20 8.61 -6.38 10.80
C VAL A 20 9.55 -5.34 10.24
N PRO A 21 9.37 -4.78 9.01
CA PRO A 21 10.29 -3.75 8.50
C PRO A 21 10.39 -2.50 9.39
N ASN A 22 9.28 -2.08 10.02
CA ASN A 22 9.27 -0.94 10.92
C ASN A 22 9.94 -1.26 12.27
N THR A 23 9.67 -2.44 12.83
CA THR A 23 10.32 -2.84 14.09
C THR A 23 11.82 -3.03 13.91
N ALA A 24 12.27 -3.57 12.78
CA ALA A 24 13.69 -3.74 12.48
C ALA A 24 14.45 -2.40 12.41
N VAL A 25 13.83 -1.36 11.81
CA VAL A 25 14.41 -0.01 11.80
C VAL A 25 14.38 0.64 13.18
N GLU A 26 13.27 0.50 13.93
CA GLU A 26 13.18 1.04 15.30
C GLU A 26 14.22 0.41 16.24
N ASP A 27 14.43 -0.90 16.13
CA ASP A 27 15.37 -1.66 16.95
C ASP A 27 16.84 -1.48 16.50
N GLY A 28 17.06 -0.95 15.29
CA GLY A 28 18.39 -0.70 14.72
C GLY A 28 19.02 -1.92 14.04
N ASP A 29 18.21 -2.93 13.71
CA ASP A 29 18.63 -4.09 12.93
C ASP A 29 18.75 -3.73 11.43
N GLU A 30 17.96 -2.74 10.98
CA GLU A 30 18.02 -2.15 9.65
C GLU A 30 18.22 -0.63 9.74
N ASP A 31 18.97 -0.06 8.80
CA ASP A 31 19.23 1.39 8.73
C ASP A 31 18.03 2.18 8.21
N ALA A 32 17.26 1.59 7.30
CA ALA A 32 16.08 2.20 6.67
C ALA A 32 15.14 1.12 6.14
N ASN A 33 13.88 1.49 5.87
CA ASN A 33 12.97 0.67 5.10
C ASN A 33 12.28 1.46 3.99
N TYR A 34 11.76 0.74 3.00
CA TYR A 34 11.05 1.31 1.88
C TYR A 34 9.95 0.32 1.43
N PHE A 35 8.73 0.50 1.97
CA PHE A 35 7.60 -0.39 1.70
C PHE A 35 6.24 0.25 2.02
N GLN A 36 6.20 1.39 2.70
CA GLN A 36 5.01 1.95 3.34
C GLN A 36 4.71 3.38 2.87
N HIS A 37 3.46 3.77 2.98
CA HIS A 37 3.01 5.14 2.78
C HIS A 37 2.90 5.94 4.09
N VAL A 38 2.87 7.26 3.99
CA VAL A 38 2.86 8.17 5.15
C VAL A 38 1.72 7.87 6.15
N PRO A 39 0.45 7.69 5.73
CA PRO A 39 -0.61 7.39 6.69
C PRO A 39 -0.36 6.12 7.53
N TYR A 40 0.23 5.07 6.93
CA TYR A 40 0.61 3.86 7.66
C TYR A 40 1.75 4.12 8.65
N LEU A 41 2.77 4.87 8.25
CA LEU A 41 3.88 5.26 9.12
C LEU A 41 3.39 6.03 10.36
N ASP A 42 2.49 7.00 10.16
CA ASP A 42 1.96 7.84 11.23
C ASP A 42 1.12 7.01 12.22
N ASP A 43 0.26 6.12 11.70
CA ASP A 43 -0.51 5.20 12.54
C ASP A 43 0.40 4.23 13.29
N PHE A 44 1.40 3.66 12.63
CA PHE A 44 2.36 2.75 13.25
C PHE A 44 3.12 3.42 14.41
N ASN A 45 3.65 4.63 14.19
CA ASN A 45 4.31 5.42 15.23
C ASN A 45 3.37 5.68 16.42
N THR A 46 2.14 6.09 16.13
CA THR A 46 1.16 6.43 17.17
C THR A 46 0.75 5.21 17.99
N THR A 47 0.48 4.09 17.32
CA THR A 47 -0.06 2.88 17.96
C THR A 47 1.02 2.03 18.64
N ARG A 48 2.24 2.05 18.12
CA ARG A 48 3.37 1.25 18.62
C ARG A 48 4.36 2.04 19.44
N GLY A 49 4.29 3.39 19.45
CA GLY A 49 5.22 4.25 20.16
C GLY A 49 6.62 4.24 19.55
N THR A 50 6.71 4.06 18.24
CA THR A 50 7.97 4.09 17.48
C THR A 50 8.32 5.52 17.04
N HIS A 51 9.58 5.72 16.63
CA HIS A 51 10.17 7.03 16.31
C HIS A 51 10.74 7.00 14.89
N LEU A 52 9.91 6.60 13.94
CA LEU A 52 10.30 6.49 12.54
C LEU A 52 9.91 7.75 11.78
N VAL A 53 10.76 8.17 10.84
CA VAL A 53 10.54 9.38 10.05
C VAL A 53 10.69 9.12 8.57
N SER A 54 9.83 9.77 7.78
CA SER A 54 9.94 9.76 6.31
C SER A 54 11.13 10.63 5.88
N VAL A 55 11.98 10.08 5.02
CA VAL A 55 13.10 10.79 4.40
C VAL A 55 12.66 11.44 3.09
N THR A 56 11.98 10.67 2.23
CA THR A 56 11.47 11.15 0.94
C THR A 56 10.36 10.25 0.42
N GLY A 57 9.42 10.83 -0.35
CA GLY A 57 8.45 10.07 -1.14
C GLY A 57 9.10 9.56 -2.42
N VAL A 58 8.73 8.38 -2.90
CA VAL A 58 9.40 7.75 -4.04
C VAL A 58 8.42 7.33 -5.12
N HIS A 59 7.32 6.67 -4.78
CA HIS A 59 6.34 6.19 -5.76
C HIS A 59 4.95 6.02 -5.16
N ILE A 60 3.96 5.85 -6.02
CA ILE A 60 2.60 5.46 -5.68
C ILE A 60 2.32 4.09 -6.27
N GLU A 61 1.62 3.26 -5.52
CA GLU A 61 1.05 1.99 -5.95
C GLU A 61 -0.48 2.07 -5.81
N PRO A 62 -1.24 2.30 -6.90
CA PRO A 62 -2.70 2.36 -6.83
C PRO A 62 -3.28 1.06 -6.31
N MET A 63 -4.09 1.12 -5.26
CA MET A 63 -4.80 -0.03 -4.72
C MET A 63 -5.89 -0.47 -5.72
N GLY A 64 -6.13 -1.78 -5.85
CA GLY A 64 -7.08 -2.33 -6.80
C GLY A 64 -8.19 -3.17 -6.18
N ILE A 65 -9.36 -3.20 -6.85
CA ILE A 65 -10.43 -4.16 -6.59
C ILE A 65 -10.30 -5.28 -7.62
N TYR A 66 -10.26 -6.52 -7.16
CA TYR A 66 -10.05 -7.70 -8.01
C TYR A 66 -11.25 -8.64 -7.97
N ALA A 67 -11.46 -9.32 -9.09
CA ALA A 67 -12.47 -10.34 -9.23
C ALA A 67 -12.19 -11.57 -8.36
N GLY A 68 -13.21 -12.01 -7.63
CA GLY A 68 -13.24 -13.30 -6.97
C GLY A 68 -14.28 -14.22 -7.62
N LYS A 69 -15.43 -14.43 -6.96
CA LYS A 69 -16.59 -15.14 -7.53
C LYS A 69 -17.36 -14.26 -8.50
N SER A 70 -17.28 -12.93 -8.34
CA SER A 70 -17.91 -11.94 -9.22
C SER A 70 -16.84 -11.29 -10.11
N ASP A 71 -17.11 -11.19 -11.39
CA ASP A 71 -16.21 -10.65 -12.42
C ASP A 71 -16.57 -9.21 -12.84
N SER A 72 -17.54 -8.58 -12.16
CA SER A 72 -18.00 -7.22 -12.46
C SER A 72 -18.57 -6.56 -11.22
N LEU A 73 -18.26 -5.28 -11.01
CA LEU A 73 -18.81 -4.48 -9.91
C LEU A 73 -20.30 -4.16 -10.13
N ASP A 74 -20.75 -4.01 -11.38
CA ASP A 74 -22.14 -3.73 -11.71
C ASP A 74 -23.07 -4.88 -11.35
N ASN A 75 -22.58 -6.11 -11.47
CA ASN A 75 -23.35 -7.35 -11.30
C ASN A 75 -23.14 -8.02 -9.93
N LEU A 76 -22.56 -7.31 -8.95
CA LEU A 76 -22.42 -7.86 -7.61
C LEU A 76 -23.76 -8.29 -7.03
N PRO A 77 -23.90 -9.53 -6.49
CA PRO A 77 -25.13 -9.98 -5.86
C PRO A 77 -25.43 -9.19 -4.57
N ASP A 78 -26.69 -9.21 -4.16
CA ASP A 78 -27.06 -8.73 -2.83
C ASP A 78 -26.39 -9.61 -1.75
N GLY A 79 -25.77 -8.96 -0.76
CA GLY A 79 -25.00 -9.66 0.27
C GLY A 79 -23.61 -10.11 -0.19
N ALA A 80 -23.09 -9.59 -1.31
CA ALA A 80 -21.76 -9.94 -1.82
C ALA A 80 -20.67 -9.77 -0.73
N SER A 81 -19.73 -10.70 -0.71
CA SER A 81 -18.60 -10.71 0.22
C SER A 81 -17.40 -9.94 -0.36
N VAL A 82 -16.78 -9.11 0.48
CA VAL A 82 -15.62 -8.27 0.12
C VAL A 82 -14.48 -8.56 1.11
N ALA A 83 -13.33 -8.99 0.59
CA ALA A 83 -12.12 -9.08 1.42
C ALA A 83 -11.36 -7.75 1.39
N VAL A 84 -10.94 -7.27 2.57
CA VAL A 84 -10.19 -6.02 2.73
C VAL A 84 -9.03 -6.23 3.73
N PRO A 85 -7.95 -5.42 3.65
CA PRO A 85 -6.94 -5.36 4.69
C PRO A 85 -7.55 -5.00 6.05
N ASN A 86 -6.95 -5.46 7.15
CA ASN A 86 -7.43 -5.20 8.51
C ASN A 86 -6.58 -4.19 9.30
N ASP A 87 -5.51 -3.65 8.71
CA ASP A 87 -4.82 -2.51 9.32
C ASP A 87 -5.58 -1.23 9.05
N ALA A 88 -5.63 -0.33 10.06
CA ALA A 88 -6.52 0.83 10.06
C ALA A 88 -6.45 1.68 8.78
N THR A 89 -5.25 1.90 8.25
CA THR A 89 -5.08 2.81 7.12
C THR A 89 -5.34 2.14 5.76
N ASN A 90 -4.97 0.87 5.57
CA ASN A 90 -5.29 0.16 4.34
C ASN A 90 -6.77 -0.28 4.30
N GLU A 91 -7.39 -0.59 5.45
CA GLU A 91 -8.83 -0.80 5.53
C GLU A 91 -9.60 0.44 5.12
N GLY A 92 -9.27 1.60 5.73
CA GLY A 92 -9.88 2.88 5.37
C GLY A 92 -9.71 3.22 3.89
N ARG A 93 -8.50 3.01 3.35
CA ARG A 93 -8.19 3.18 1.92
C ARG A 93 -9.05 2.27 1.02
N ALA A 94 -9.20 1.00 1.41
CA ALA A 94 -10.05 0.05 0.68
C ALA A 94 -11.51 0.48 0.66
N LEU A 95 -12.03 0.97 1.79
CA LEU A 95 -13.40 1.48 1.88
C LEU A 95 -13.59 2.74 1.05
N LEU A 96 -12.63 3.66 1.03
CA LEU A 96 -12.65 4.84 0.17
C LEU A 96 -12.66 4.47 -1.32
N LEU A 97 -11.91 3.44 -1.72
CA LEU A 97 -11.95 2.94 -3.09
C LEU A 97 -13.32 2.34 -3.45
N LEU A 98 -13.94 1.59 -2.54
CA LEU A 98 -15.30 1.05 -2.72
C LEU A 98 -16.34 2.17 -2.80
N GLU A 99 -16.20 3.24 -2.00
CA GLU A 99 -17.04 4.43 -2.08
C GLU A 99 -16.89 5.16 -3.42
N ALA A 100 -15.64 5.32 -3.90
CA ALA A 100 -15.38 5.93 -5.21
C ALA A 100 -16.03 5.18 -6.36
N GLN A 101 -16.26 3.85 -6.21
CA GLN A 101 -17.00 3.03 -7.15
C GLN A 101 -18.54 3.07 -6.91
N GLY A 102 -19.01 3.82 -5.93
CA GLY A 102 -20.45 3.92 -5.61
C GLY A 102 -21.05 2.67 -4.97
N LEU A 103 -20.23 1.76 -4.46
CA LEU A 103 -20.66 0.51 -3.84
C LEU A 103 -21.12 0.71 -2.40
N ILE A 104 -20.55 1.66 -1.69
CA ILE A 104 -20.88 2.07 -0.32
C ILE A 104 -20.81 3.58 -0.18
N LYS A 105 -21.26 4.11 0.97
CA LYS A 105 -21.03 5.48 1.39
C LYS A 105 -20.52 5.51 2.82
N LEU A 106 -19.43 6.22 3.05
CA LEU A 106 -18.86 6.47 4.38
C LEU A 106 -19.50 7.69 5.04
N ALA A 107 -19.47 7.73 6.35
CA ALA A 107 -19.93 8.89 7.14
C ALA A 107 -19.02 10.10 6.94
N ASP A 108 -17.73 9.87 6.72
CA ASP A 108 -16.70 10.89 6.49
C ASP A 108 -15.65 10.33 5.52
N ASP A 109 -15.65 10.81 4.30
CA ASP A 109 -14.73 10.42 3.22
C ASP A 109 -13.31 11.02 3.38
N SER A 110 -13.12 11.90 4.34
CA SER A 110 -11.80 12.43 4.73
C SER A 110 -11.09 11.60 5.81
N ASN A 111 -11.80 10.64 6.43
CA ASN A 111 -11.24 9.76 7.46
C ASN A 111 -10.48 8.58 6.82
N LEU A 112 -9.15 8.63 6.84
CA LEU A 112 -8.28 7.59 6.28
C LEU A 112 -8.23 6.30 7.11
N SER A 113 -8.91 6.25 8.27
CA SER A 113 -8.98 5.09 9.15
C SER A 113 -10.43 4.61 9.39
N SER A 114 -11.29 4.84 8.40
CA SER A 114 -12.68 4.34 8.42
C SER A 114 -12.72 2.81 8.47
N THR A 115 -13.72 2.30 9.17
CA THR A 115 -14.00 0.86 9.30
C THR A 115 -15.37 0.54 8.69
N PRO A 116 -15.76 -0.72 8.48
CA PRO A 116 -17.10 -1.08 8.02
C PRO A 116 -18.24 -0.54 8.89
N LYS A 117 -17.97 -0.15 10.14
CA LYS A 117 -18.95 0.47 11.05
C LYS A 117 -19.28 1.92 10.66
N ASP A 118 -18.41 2.55 9.89
CA ASP A 118 -18.55 3.93 9.44
C ASP A 118 -19.33 4.03 8.12
N ILE A 119 -19.76 2.89 7.55
CA ILE A 119 -20.59 2.82 6.36
C ILE A 119 -22.02 3.26 6.70
N VAL A 120 -22.49 4.34 6.05
CA VAL A 120 -23.84 4.88 6.24
C VAL A 120 -24.82 4.44 5.15
N GLU A 121 -24.34 4.08 3.94
CA GLU A 121 -25.12 3.48 2.89
C GLU A 121 -24.41 2.24 2.33
N ASN A 122 -25.14 1.15 2.22
CA ASN A 122 -24.67 -0.12 1.68
C ASN A 122 -25.80 -0.77 0.88
N PRO A 123 -26.08 -0.24 -0.33
CA PRO A 123 -27.29 -0.60 -1.09
C PRO A 123 -27.33 -2.06 -1.54
N LYS A 124 -26.17 -2.74 -1.61
CA LYS A 124 -26.07 -4.15 -1.96
C LYS A 124 -25.84 -5.07 -0.74
N ASN A 125 -25.97 -4.53 0.46
CA ASN A 125 -25.73 -5.29 1.71
C ASN A 125 -24.39 -6.04 1.72
N LEU A 126 -23.32 -5.41 1.20
CA LEU A 126 -21.99 -6.00 1.17
C LEU A 126 -21.55 -6.43 2.56
N THR A 127 -20.89 -7.58 2.64
CA THR A 127 -20.32 -8.14 3.86
C THR A 127 -18.80 -8.11 3.77
N PHE A 128 -18.12 -7.76 4.86
CA PHE A 128 -16.69 -7.55 4.87
C PHE A 128 -15.96 -8.68 5.59
N THR A 129 -14.85 -9.13 4.99
CA THR A 129 -13.89 -10.07 5.57
C THR A 129 -12.57 -9.32 5.73
N GLU A 130 -12.27 -8.93 6.96
CA GLU A 130 -11.09 -8.16 7.35
C GLU A 130 -9.95 -9.13 7.70
N VAL A 131 -8.87 -9.12 6.90
CA VAL A 131 -7.71 -10.00 7.10
C VAL A 131 -6.40 -9.22 6.88
N GLU A 132 -5.28 -9.76 7.35
CA GLU A 132 -3.98 -9.17 7.05
C GLU A 132 -3.80 -8.94 5.55
N ALA A 133 -3.23 -7.79 5.17
CA ALA A 133 -3.08 -7.39 3.77
C ALA A 133 -2.39 -8.47 2.91
N ALA A 134 -1.36 -9.14 3.47
CA ALA A 134 -0.67 -10.26 2.81
C ALA A 134 -1.57 -11.49 2.57
N THR A 135 -2.66 -11.62 3.32
CA THR A 135 -3.60 -12.75 3.22
C THR A 135 -4.67 -12.52 2.18
N VAL A 136 -5.04 -11.26 1.90
CA VAL A 136 -6.16 -10.93 0.98
C VAL A 136 -6.04 -11.64 -0.37
N PRO A 137 -4.90 -11.66 -1.07
CA PRO A 137 -4.79 -12.36 -2.36
C PRO A 137 -5.05 -13.87 -2.27
N THR A 138 -4.76 -14.47 -1.11
CA THR A 138 -4.89 -15.94 -0.95
C THR A 138 -6.35 -16.39 -0.84
N ILE A 139 -7.24 -15.49 -0.43
CA ILE A 139 -8.68 -15.77 -0.25
C ILE A 139 -9.55 -15.14 -1.35
N VAL A 140 -8.96 -14.55 -2.39
CA VAL A 140 -9.70 -13.85 -3.46
C VAL A 140 -10.78 -14.73 -4.09
N THR A 141 -10.53 -16.02 -4.28
CA THR A 141 -11.51 -16.96 -4.86
C THR A 141 -12.61 -17.40 -3.87
N GLU A 142 -12.48 -17.07 -2.60
CA GLU A 142 -13.45 -17.41 -1.56
C GLU A 142 -14.49 -16.30 -1.32
N VAL A 143 -14.24 -15.09 -1.85
CA VAL A 143 -15.11 -13.91 -1.74
C VAL A 143 -15.63 -13.49 -3.11
N ASP A 144 -16.59 -12.57 -3.17
CA ASP A 144 -17.09 -12.05 -4.44
C ASP A 144 -16.10 -11.10 -5.09
N ILE A 145 -15.52 -10.19 -4.31
CA ILE A 145 -14.44 -9.30 -4.73
C ILE A 145 -13.43 -9.11 -3.58
N ALA A 146 -12.22 -8.71 -3.91
CA ALA A 146 -11.19 -8.39 -2.92
C ALA A 146 -10.50 -7.06 -3.25
N VAL A 147 -10.19 -6.28 -2.22
CA VAL A 147 -9.40 -5.04 -2.36
C VAL A 147 -7.98 -5.34 -1.91
N ILE A 148 -7.01 -5.23 -2.84
CA ILE A 148 -5.65 -5.74 -2.64
C ILE A 148 -4.64 -4.63 -2.89
N ASN A 149 -3.67 -4.47 -1.98
CA ASN A 149 -2.50 -3.64 -2.17
C ASN A 149 -1.65 -4.13 -3.35
N SER A 150 -1.15 -3.23 -4.18
CA SER A 150 -0.51 -3.59 -5.46
C SER A 150 0.73 -4.47 -5.30
N ASN A 151 1.56 -4.28 -4.28
CA ASN A 151 2.71 -5.16 -4.04
C ASN A 151 2.27 -6.62 -3.79
N TYR A 152 1.19 -6.85 -3.05
CA TYR A 152 0.64 -8.19 -2.83
C TYR A 152 -0.10 -8.73 -4.04
N ALA A 153 -0.76 -7.88 -4.83
CA ALA A 153 -1.36 -8.28 -6.10
C ALA A 153 -0.29 -8.76 -7.08
N LEU A 154 0.78 -7.98 -7.29
CA LEU A 154 1.92 -8.35 -8.13
C LEU A 154 2.59 -9.64 -7.65
N GLY A 155 2.79 -9.79 -6.33
CA GLY A 155 3.33 -11.00 -5.73
C GLY A 155 2.46 -12.24 -5.93
N ALA A 156 1.15 -12.07 -6.09
CA ALA A 156 0.19 -13.13 -6.42
C ALA A 156 0.02 -13.36 -7.93
N GLY A 157 0.76 -12.63 -8.77
CA GLY A 157 0.68 -12.73 -10.23
C GLY A 157 -0.50 -11.98 -10.85
N LEU A 158 -1.12 -11.05 -10.12
CA LEU A 158 -2.15 -10.16 -10.60
C LEU A 158 -1.51 -8.83 -11.05
N ASN A 159 -1.80 -8.41 -12.28
CA ASN A 159 -1.38 -7.10 -12.77
C ASN A 159 -2.46 -6.06 -12.39
N PRO A 160 -2.17 -5.04 -11.55
CA PRO A 160 -3.15 -4.04 -11.14
C PRO A 160 -3.82 -3.32 -12.32
N VAL A 161 -3.08 -3.06 -13.40
CA VAL A 161 -3.61 -2.33 -14.56
C VAL A 161 -4.51 -3.21 -15.45
N GLU A 162 -4.15 -4.50 -15.58
CA GLU A 162 -4.84 -5.42 -16.49
C GLU A 162 -5.97 -6.21 -15.81
N ASP A 163 -5.77 -6.61 -14.54
CA ASP A 163 -6.64 -7.57 -13.84
C ASP A 163 -7.61 -6.92 -12.84
N ALA A 164 -7.38 -5.66 -12.43
CA ALA A 164 -8.27 -5.01 -11.49
C ALA A 164 -9.60 -4.61 -12.16
N LEU A 165 -10.71 -4.83 -11.47
CA LEU A 165 -12.03 -4.32 -11.85
C LEU A 165 -12.13 -2.80 -11.70
N ALA A 166 -11.37 -2.24 -10.77
CA ALA A 166 -11.18 -0.80 -10.57
C ALA A 166 -9.85 -0.55 -9.86
N LEU A 167 -9.22 0.58 -10.18
CA LEU A 167 -8.00 1.07 -9.53
C LEU A 167 -8.26 2.39 -8.84
N GLU A 168 -7.53 2.62 -7.76
CA GLU A 168 -7.41 3.92 -7.11
C GLU A 168 -6.82 4.95 -8.08
N SER A 169 -7.18 6.22 -7.88
CA SER A 169 -6.56 7.33 -8.61
C SER A 169 -5.09 7.48 -8.25
N SER A 170 -4.26 7.85 -9.24
CA SER A 170 -2.87 8.23 -8.99
C SER A 170 -2.71 9.56 -8.22
N ASP A 171 -3.77 10.36 -8.10
CA ASP A 171 -3.83 11.54 -7.23
C ASP A 171 -4.25 11.07 -5.81
N SER A 172 -3.29 10.49 -5.11
CA SER A 172 -3.50 9.76 -3.87
C SER A 172 -2.51 10.21 -2.79
N PRO A 173 -2.93 10.31 -1.50
CA PRO A 173 -2.04 10.64 -0.40
C PRO A 173 -1.10 9.48 -0.01
N TYR A 174 -1.28 8.31 -0.62
CA TYR A 174 -0.57 7.08 -0.25
C TYR A 174 0.77 6.90 -0.99
N VAL A 175 1.59 7.96 -0.98
CA VAL A 175 2.97 7.90 -1.51
C VAL A 175 3.81 7.00 -0.63
N ASN A 176 4.47 6.01 -1.23
CA ASN A 176 5.46 5.17 -0.57
C ASN A 176 6.75 5.94 -0.32
N VAL A 177 7.26 5.82 0.89
CA VAL A 177 8.35 6.63 1.43
C VAL A 177 9.55 5.78 1.85
N LEU A 178 10.76 6.34 1.67
CA LEU A 178 11.95 5.86 2.37
C LEU A 178 11.85 6.34 3.82
N VAL A 179 12.03 5.43 4.76
CA VAL A 179 11.89 5.68 6.21
C VAL A 179 13.15 5.27 6.94
N CYS A 180 13.55 6.06 7.92
CA CYS A 180 14.60 5.72 8.88
C CYS A 180 14.17 6.04 10.31
N LYS A 181 14.98 5.67 11.30
CA LYS A 181 14.77 6.10 12.68
C LYS A 181 15.06 7.59 12.83
N GLU A 182 14.25 8.29 13.64
CA GLU A 182 14.42 9.72 13.96
C GLU A 182 15.87 10.02 14.42
N GLY A 183 16.45 11.07 13.84
CA GLY A 183 17.84 11.48 14.05
C GLY A 183 18.83 10.91 13.01
N ASN A 184 18.41 9.92 12.20
CA ASN A 184 19.24 9.33 11.14
C ASN A 184 18.95 9.91 9.75
N GLU A 185 17.93 10.76 9.61
CA GLU A 185 17.51 11.31 8.32
C GLU A 185 18.61 12.06 7.56
N ASN A 186 19.61 12.61 8.28
CA ASN A 186 20.76 13.30 7.69
C ASN A 186 22.00 12.40 7.55
N ASN A 187 21.89 11.10 7.78
CA ASN A 187 22.98 10.15 7.54
C ASN A 187 23.34 10.15 6.04
N ALA A 188 24.64 10.25 5.73
CA ALA A 188 25.11 10.37 4.36
C ALA A 188 24.73 9.17 3.46
N ALA A 189 24.70 7.95 4.02
CA ALA A 189 24.30 6.76 3.26
C ALA A 189 22.78 6.75 2.99
N ILE A 190 21.97 7.19 3.96
CA ILE A 190 20.51 7.31 3.79
C ILE A 190 20.18 8.39 2.76
N GLN A 191 20.86 9.54 2.80
CA GLN A 191 20.67 10.60 1.81
C GLN A 191 21.11 10.14 0.41
N ALA A 192 22.22 9.43 0.29
CA ALA A 192 22.64 8.84 -0.98
C ALA A 192 21.63 7.81 -1.53
N LEU A 193 21.01 7.02 -0.65
CA LEU A 193 19.92 6.10 -1.03
C LEU A 193 18.69 6.87 -1.51
N ALA A 194 18.30 7.94 -0.81
CA ALA A 194 17.19 8.82 -1.23
C ALA A 194 17.44 9.41 -2.64
N GLU A 195 18.64 9.96 -2.87
CA GLU A 195 19.04 10.49 -4.19
C GLU A 195 19.03 9.40 -5.27
N ALA A 196 19.51 8.19 -4.95
CA ALA A 196 19.52 7.07 -5.88
C ALA A 196 18.09 6.64 -6.27
N LEU A 197 17.14 6.63 -5.34
CA LEU A 197 15.74 6.30 -5.59
C LEU A 197 15.04 7.31 -6.51
N HIS A 198 15.48 8.57 -6.52
CA HIS A 198 14.98 9.62 -7.42
C HIS A 198 15.74 9.73 -8.75
N SER A 199 16.77 8.89 -8.97
CA SER A 199 17.55 8.92 -10.20
C SER A 199 16.71 8.55 -11.44
N ASP A 200 17.10 9.09 -12.59
CA ASP A 200 16.49 8.73 -13.88
C ASP A 200 16.56 7.21 -14.15
N ALA A 201 17.61 6.55 -13.65
CA ALA A 201 17.76 5.10 -13.78
C ALA A 201 16.65 4.33 -13.04
N VAL A 202 16.26 4.77 -11.83
CA VAL A 202 15.17 4.15 -11.06
C VAL A 202 13.82 4.52 -11.68
N LYS A 203 13.60 5.79 -12.06
CA LYS A 203 12.35 6.22 -12.72
C LYS A 203 12.12 5.46 -14.03
N ASN A 204 13.15 5.29 -14.85
CA ASN A 204 13.05 4.51 -16.09
C ASN A 204 12.80 3.02 -15.79
N TYR A 205 13.48 2.45 -14.79
CA TYR A 205 13.23 1.07 -14.37
C TYR A 205 11.78 0.84 -13.96
N ILE A 206 11.20 1.75 -13.17
CA ILE A 206 9.79 1.70 -12.77
C ILE A 206 8.90 1.73 -14.02
N ALA A 207 9.10 2.68 -14.91
CA ALA A 207 8.30 2.84 -16.11
C ALA A 207 8.37 1.62 -17.05
N GLU A 208 9.55 0.99 -17.17
CA GLU A 208 9.78 -0.14 -18.08
C GLU A 208 9.31 -1.49 -17.52
N ASN A 209 9.21 -1.64 -16.18
CA ASN A 209 8.97 -2.95 -15.57
C ASN A 209 7.60 -3.09 -14.89
N PHE A 210 6.90 -1.99 -14.60
CA PHE A 210 5.65 -2.04 -13.83
C PHE A 210 4.41 -1.56 -14.60
N ASP A 211 4.59 -1.05 -15.82
CA ASP A 211 3.52 -0.71 -16.76
C ASP A 211 2.33 0.08 -16.14
N GLY A 212 2.64 1.03 -15.24
CA GLY A 212 1.66 1.85 -14.53
C GLY A 212 1.14 1.26 -13.22
N ALA A 213 1.48 0.02 -12.86
CA ALA A 213 1.17 -0.55 -11.55
C ALA A 213 1.97 0.13 -10.41
N VAL A 214 3.11 0.72 -10.75
CA VAL A 214 3.94 1.55 -9.89
C VAL A 214 4.23 2.85 -10.61
N ILE A 215 4.05 3.99 -9.95
CA ILE A 215 4.17 5.33 -10.53
C ILE A 215 5.18 6.13 -9.71
N ALA A 216 6.33 6.45 -10.31
CA ALA A 216 7.33 7.28 -9.65
C ALA A 216 6.79 8.70 -9.39
N VAL A 217 7.13 9.28 -8.24
CA VAL A 217 6.85 10.68 -7.91
C VAL A 217 8.13 11.51 -7.93
N ASP A 218 7.99 12.85 -8.12
CA ASP A 218 9.11 13.80 -8.16
C ASP A 218 9.52 14.27 -6.76
#